data_cc9d30f6c6c01055ecbb49e996581b84
#
_entry.id   cc9d30f6c6c01055ecbb49e996581b84
#
_cell.length_a   1.000
_cell.length_b   1.000
_cell.length_c   1.000
_cell.angle_alpha   90.00
_cell.angle_beta   90.00
_cell.angle_gamma   90.00
#
_symmetry.space_group_name_H-M   'P 1'
#
loop_
_entity.id
_entity.type
_entity.pdbx_description
1 polymer ?
#
loop_
_entity_poly.entity_id
_entity_poly.type
_entity_poly.pdbx_seq_one_letter_code
_entity_poly.pdbx_strand_id
1 'polypeptide(L)'
;STVLDLTVDVPTILRPGAVTADMLLDVVGQVSQNGKIIKVAKAPGMKYTHYAPKVDTVTAVNIDHAVNEYDKQASLGKNPVIVARDIYRDTVKDRNLISLGVTVEDYTRNIYSALHTAEKEYDYIIVEELHGSGLEASVMNRVTKAAGGKEV
;
A
#
# COMPACT_ATOMS: atom_id res chain seq x y z
N SER A 1 3.59 -24.75 1.94
CA SER A 1 3.54 -23.96 3.20
C SER A 1 4.93 -23.50 3.62
N THR A 2 5.02 -22.31 4.19
CA THR A 2 6.25 -21.81 4.78
C THR A 2 6.51 -22.50 6.12
N VAL A 3 7.73 -23.00 6.33
CA VAL A 3 8.16 -23.60 7.60
C VAL A 3 9.20 -22.67 8.22
N LEU A 4 8.91 -22.21 9.44
CA LEU A 4 9.75 -21.29 10.18
C LEU A 4 10.27 -21.96 11.44
N ASP A 5 11.60 -21.94 11.62
CA ASP A 5 12.25 -22.40 12.84
C ASP A 5 12.39 -21.24 13.83
N LEU A 6 11.72 -21.32 14.96
CA LEU A 6 11.78 -20.34 16.05
C LEU A 6 12.67 -20.79 17.22
N THR A 7 13.31 -21.95 17.11
CA THR A 7 14.15 -22.51 18.17
C THR A 7 15.58 -21.97 18.17
N VAL A 8 15.93 -21.17 17.19
CA VAL A 8 17.25 -20.55 17.01
C VAL A 8 17.16 -19.05 17.29
N ASP A 9 18.32 -18.40 17.51
CA ASP A 9 18.38 -16.97 17.87
C ASP A 9 17.71 -16.07 16.83
N VAL A 10 17.92 -16.36 15.55
CA VAL A 10 17.26 -15.64 14.45
C VAL A 10 16.25 -16.59 13.80
N PRO A 11 14.96 -16.26 13.80
CA PRO A 11 13.96 -17.09 13.13
C PRO A 11 14.39 -17.42 11.71
N THR A 12 14.37 -18.70 11.35
CA THR A 12 14.94 -19.20 10.09
C THR A 12 13.87 -19.88 9.25
N ILE A 13 13.75 -19.47 7.97
CA ILE A 13 12.87 -20.13 7.03
C ILE A 13 13.55 -21.40 6.53
N LEU A 14 12.96 -22.55 6.89
CA LEU A 14 13.45 -23.85 6.47
C LEU A 14 12.90 -24.25 5.12
N ARG A 15 11.67 -23.84 4.82
CA ARG A 15 11.01 -24.08 3.53
C ARG A 15 10.20 -22.85 3.14
N PRO A 16 10.47 -22.22 1.99
CA PRO A 16 9.69 -21.08 1.52
C PRO A 16 8.30 -21.54 1.06
N GLY A 17 7.32 -20.65 1.21
CA GLY A 17 5.94 -20.87 0.81
C GLY A 17 5.21 -19.54 0.61
N ALA A 18 3.90 -19.56 0.74
CA ALA A 18 3.06 -18.38 0.53
C ALA A 18 3.34 -17.23 1.50
N VAL A 19 3.75 -17.55 2.74
CA VAL A 19 4.21 -16.55 3.71
C VAL A 19 5.69 -16.27 3.44
N THR A 20 5.99 -15.06 3.04
CA THR A 20 7.36 -14.67 2.64
C THR A 20 8.17 -14.15 3.82
N ALA A 21 9.51 -14.09 3.63
CA ALA A 21 10.41 -13.45 4.60
C ALA A 21 9.96 -12.02 4.90
N ASP A 22 9.51 -11.28 3.90
CA ASP A 22 9.05 -9.91 4.06
C ASP A 22 7.83 -9.80 4.98
N MET A 23 6.89 -10.72 4.85
CA MET A 23 5.72 -10.78 5.72
C MET A 23 6.13 -11.09 7.17
N LEU A 24 7.11 -11.98 7.36
CA LEU A 24 7.59 -12.38 8.67
C LEU A 24 8.38 -11.27 9.35
N LEU A 25 9.11 -10.45 8.59
CA LEU A 25 9.89 -9.34 9.13
C LEU A 25 9.04 -8.36 9.94
N ASP A 26 7.80 -8.13 9.51
CA ASP A 26 6.88 -7.22 10.20
C ASP A 26 6.52 -7.74 11.61
N VAL A 27 6.64 -9.04 11.83
CA VAL A 27 6.30 -9.69 13.12
C VAL A 27 7.53 -9.94 13.99
N VAL A 28 8.61 -10.47 13.40
CA VAL A 28 9.76 -10.98 14.16
C VAL A 28 11.00 -10.10 14.08
N GLY A 29 11.01 -9.09 13.24
CA GLY A 29 12.09 -8.10 13.15
C GLY A 29 13.30 -8.54 12.35
N GLN A 30 13.62 -9.81 12.31
CA GLN A 30 14.69 -10.38 11.48
C GLN A 30 14.40 -11.84 11.16
N VAL A 31 14.81 -12.26 9.98
CA VAL A 31 14.59 -13.63 9.48
C VAL A 31 15.82 -14.08 8.73
N SER A 32 16.23 -15.33 8.93
CA SER A 32 17.28 -15.96 8.14
C SER A 32 16.67 -16.82 7.04
N GLN A 33 17.21 -16.71 5.85
CA GLN A 33 16.84 -17.54 4.71
C GLN A 33 18.08 -17.80 3.85
N ASN A 34 18.35 -19.06 3.53
CA ASN A 34 19.48 -19.46 2.70
C ASN A 34 20.83 -18.91 3.21
N GLY A 35 21.01 -18.90 4.54
CA GLY A 35 22.23 -18.41 5.17
C GLY A 35 22.38 -16.90 5.23
N LYS A 36 21.40 -16.16 4.78
CA LYS A 36 21.38 -14.69 4.84
C LYS A 36 20.38 -14.22 5.90
N ILE A 37 20.80 -13.26 6.71
CA ILE A 37 19.93 -12.62 7.70
C ILE A 37 19.34 -11.37 7.08
N ILE A 38 18.00 -11.31 7.08
CA ILE A 38 17.23 -10.16 6.60
C ILE A 38 16.68 -9.47 7.85
N LYS A 39 16.94 -8.18 7.99
CA LYS A 39 16.50 -7.37 9.12
C LYS A 39 15.51 -6.31 8.68
N VAL A 40 14.63 -5.90 9.60
CA VAL A 40 13.82 -4.72 9.41
C VAL A 40 14.75 -3.52 9.28
N ALA A 41 14.46 -2.65 8.32
CA ALA A 41 15.19 -1.41 8.15
C ALA A 41 15.13 -0.57 9.42
N LYS A 42 16.25 0.05 9.81
CA LYS A 42 16.35 0.83 11.06
C LYS A 42 15.41 2.03 11.08
N ALA A 43 15.14 2.63 9.93
CA ALA A 43 14.18 3.72 9.81
C ALA A 43 12.86 3.20 9.26
N PRO A 44 11.73 3.59 9.84
CA PRO A 44 10.44 3.23 9.29
C PRO A 44 10.35 3.61 7.81
N GLY A 45 9.96 2.66 6.97
CA GLY A 45 9.84 2.89 5.54
C GLY A 45 11.08 2.73 4.71
N MET A 46 12.27 2.51 5.29
CA MET A 46 13.51 2.31 4.51
C MET A 46 13.39 1.17 3.52
N LYS A 47 12.71 0.10 3.88
CA LYS A 47 12.49 -1.06 3.01
C LYS A 47 11.60 -0.73 1.81
N TYR A 48 10.72 0.24 1.97
CA TYR A 48 9.71 0.65 0.99
C TYR A 48 9.97 2.04 0.41
N THR A 49 11.10 2.67 0.75
CA THR A 49 11.48 4.01 0.26
C THR A 49 11.77 4.01 -1.24
N HIS A 50 11.87 2.85 -1.85
CA HIS A 50 12.08 2.77 -3.30
C HIS A 50 10.84 3.14 -4.08
N TYR A 51 9.69 3.25 -3.39
CA TYR A 51 8.47 3.59 -4.07
C TYR A 51 7.67 4.65 -3.31
N ALA A 52 7.89 5.89 -3.72
CA ALA A 52 6.97 6.98 -3.49
C ALA A 52 6.62 7.56 -4.86
N PRO A 53 5.33 7.73 -5.18
CA PRO A 53 4.95 8.37 -6.44
C PRO A 53 5.62 9.73 -6.58
N LYS A 54 5.98 10.11 -7.79
CA LYS A 54 6.64 11.39 -8.08
C LYS A 54 5.68 12.57 -8.02
N VAL A 55 4.38 12.31 -7.95
CA VAL A 55 3.33 13.30 -7.86
C VAL A 55 2.73 13.32 -6.46
N ASP A 56 2.07 14.40 -6.11
CA ASP A 56 1.42 14.53 -4.81
C ASP A 56 0.42 13.40 -4.59
N THR A 57 0.56 12.71 -3.46
CA THR A 57 -0.25 11.56 -3.10
C THR A 57 -0.77 11.72 -1.68
N VAL A 58 -2.05 11.45 -1.50
CA VAL A 58 -2.71 11.46 -0.19
C VAL A 58 -3.54 10.20 -0.02
N THR A 59 -3.78 9.81 1.23
CA THR A 59 -4.78 8.79 1.55
C THR A 59 -6.07 9.48 1.98
N ALA A 60 -7.21 8.86 1.73
CA ALA A 60 -8.52 9.38 2.13
C ALA A 60 -9.15 8.45 3.16
N VAL A 61 -9.61 9.02 4.28
CA VAL A 61 -10.21 8.26 5.38
C VAL A 61 -11.40 7.43 4.92
N ASN A 62 -12.19 7.99 4.00
CA ASN A 62 -13.32 7.29 3.38
C ASN A 62 -13.52 7.81 1.95
N ILE A 63 -14.44 7.19 1.22
CA ILE A 63 -14.68 7.54 -0.17
C ILE A 63 -15.25 8.96 -0.34
N ASP A 64 -16.03 9.43 0.61
CA ASP A 64 -16.59 10.79 0.55
C ASP A 64 -15.48 11.84 0.68
N HIS A 65 -14.50 11.61 1.53
CA HIS A 65 -13.31 12.46 1.64
C HIS A 65 -12.49 12.42 0.36
N ALA A 66 -12.38 11.25 -0.27
CA ALA A 66 -11.67 11.10 -1.55
C ALA A 66 -12.34 11.94 -2.64
N VAL A 67 -13.66 11.86 -2.74
CA VAL A 67 -14.43 12.63 -3.73
C VAL A 67 -14.31 14.13 -3.49
N ASN A 68 -14.40 14.58 -2.25
CA ASN A 68 -14.27 15.99 -1.88
C ASN A 68 -12.88 16.51 -2.22
N GLU A 69 -11.82 15.76 -1.91
CA GLU A 69 -10.46 16.14 -2.25
C GLU A 69 -10.22 16.17 -3.76
N TYR A 70 -10.79 15.21 -4.48
CA TYR A 70 -10.75 15.18 -5.94
C TYR A 70 -11.34 16.46 -6.52
N ASP A 71 -12.53 16.82 -6.10
CA ASP A 71 -13.23 18.01 -6.62
C ASP A 71 -12.47 19.29 -6.28
N LYS A 72 -11.89 19.36 -5.09
CA LYS A 72 -11.05 20.48 -4.66
C LYS A 72 -9.83 20.64 -5.57
N GLN A 73 -9.09 19.55 -5.80
CA GLN A 73 -7.88 19.59 -6.63
C GLN A 73 -8.20 19.86 -8.10
N ALA A 74 -9.29 19.29 -8.61
CA ALA A 74 -9.75 19.57 -9.97
C ALA A 74 -10.10 21.06 -10.14
N SER A 75 -10.74 21.67 -9.14
CA SER A 75 -11.06 23.10 -9.16
C SER A 75 -9.83 24.00 -9.15
N LEU A 76 -8.70 23.49 -8.65
CA LEU A 76 -7.40 24.17 -8.63
C LEU A 76 -6.62 23.98 -9.95
N GLY A 77 -7.22 23.32 -10.94
CA GLY A 77 -6.60 23.08 -12.24
C GLY A 77 -5.74 21.83 -12.32
N LYS A 78 -5.76 20.98 -11.30
CA LYS A 78 -5.03 19.70 -11.32
C LYS A 78 -5.83 18.61 -12.02
N ASN A 79 -5.16 17.54 -12.40
CA ASN A 79 -5.75 16.35 -12.99
C ASN A 79 -5.64 15.18 -12.01
N PRO A 80 -6.52 15.11 -10.99
CA PRO A 80 -6.42 14.08 -9.95
C PRO A 80 -6.98 12.75 -10.42
N VAL A 81 -6.62 11.69 -9.67
CA VAL A 81 -7.19 10.35 -9.82
C VAL A 81 -7.48 9.75 -8.46
N ILE A 82 -8.57 9.00 -8.35
CA ILE A 82 -8.89 8.19 -7.18
C ILE A 82 -8.42 6.76 -7.46
N VAL A 83 -7.62 6.21 -6.55
CA VAL A 83 -7.15 4.83 -6.60
C VAL A 83 -7.87 4.08 -5.48
N ALA A 84 -8.85 3.26 -5.85
CA ALA A 84 -9.78 2.64 -4.91
C ALA A 84 -10.35 1.34 -5.46
N ARG A 85 -10.98 0.56 -4.58
CA ARG A 85 -11.69 -0.65 -5.00
C ARG A 85 -12.91 -0.31 -5.83
N ASP A 86 -13.29 -1.23 -6.70
CA ASP A 86 -14.39 -1.07 -7.65
C ASP A 86 -15.77 -0.88 -6.99
N ILE A 87 -15.88 -1.29 -5.73
CA ILE A 87 -17.13 -1.12 -4.96
C ILE A 87 -17.57 0.34 -4.81
N TYR A 88 -16.67 1.29 -5.05
CA TYR A 88 -16.95 2.73 -4.97
C TYR A 88 -17.20 3.39 -6.32
N ARG A 89 -17.29 2.62 -7.40
CA ARG A 89 -17.43 3.15 -8.75
C ARG A 89 -18.65 4.08 -8.89
N ASP A 90 -19.77 3.71 -8.30
CA ASP A 90 -20.99 4.51 -8.35
C ASP A 90 -20.88 5.83 -7.58
N THR A 91 -20.09 5.87 -6.53
CA THR A 91 -19.82 7.08 -5.74
C THR A 91 -18.84 8.00 -6.46
N VAL A 92 -17.83 7.42 -7.08
CA VAL A 92 -16.80 8.17 -7.84
C VAL A 92 -17.39 8.77 -9.14
N LYS A 93 -18.30 8.05 -9.78
CA LYS A 93 -19.02 8.47 -11.00
C LYS A 93 -18.05 8.82 -12.15
N ASP A 94 -18.14 10.06 -12.65
CA ASP A 94 -17.38 10.52 -13.81
C ASP A 94 -15.93 10.91 -13.49
N ARG A 95 -15.53 10.83 -12.24
CA ARG A 95 -14.16 11.17 -11.83
C ARG A 95 -13.20 10.07 -12.26
N ASN A 96 -11.94 10.45 -12.43
CA ASN A 96 -10.90 9.48 -12.80
C ASN A 96 -10.73 8.46 -11.68
N LEU A 97 -10.84 7.19 -12.02
CA LEU A 97 -10.71 6.06 -11.09
C LEU A 97 -9.78 5.01 -11.68
N ILE A 98 -8.78 4.61 -10.90
CA ILE A 98 -8.03 3.38 -11.17
C ILE A 98 -8.52 2.35 -10.17
N SER A 99 -9.15 1.28 -10.66
CA SER A 99 -9.73 0.24 -9.83
C SER A 99 -8.66 -0.68 -9.27
N LEU A 100 -8.76 -0.98 -7.99
CA LEU A 100 -7.90 -1.96 -7.29
C LEU A 100 -8.56 -3.34 -7.19
N GLY A 101 -9.66 -3.55 -7.91
CA GLY A 101 -10.46 -4.76 -7.79
C GLY A 101 -11.55 -4.61 -6.74
N VAL A 102 -12.02 -5.72 -6.18
CA VAL A 102 -13.18 -5.72 -5.27
C VAL A 102 -12.78 -6.02 -3.83
N THR A 103 -11.86 -6.97 -3.61
CA THR A 103 -11.48 -7.45 -2.28
C THR A 103 -10.26 -6.72 -1.73
N VAL A 104 -10.00 -6.90 -0.42
CA VAL A 104 -8.77 -6.42 0.22
C VAL A 104 -7.54 -7.09 -0.38
N GLU A 105 -7.65 -8.35 -0.76
CA GLU A 105 -6.58 -9.11 -1.42
C GLU A 105 -6.27 -8.53 -2.80
N ASP A 106 -7.30 -8.16 -3.57
CA ASP A 106 -7.13 -7.47 -4.85
C ASP A 106 -6.43 -6.12 -4.67
N TYR A 107 -6.87 -5.34 -3.68
CA TYR A 107 -6.25 -4.06 -3.33
C TYR A 107 -4.75 -4.24 -3.07
N THR A 108 -4.41 -5.20 -2.21
CA THR A 108 -3.02 -5.48 -1.81
C THR A 108 -2.17 -5.89 -3.01
N ARG A 109 -2.71 -6.69 -3.91
CA ARG A 109 -2.00 -7.17 -5.11
C ARG A 109 -1.79 -6.05 -6.13
N ASN A 110 -2.75 -5.14 -6.27
CA ASN A 110 -2.80 -4.19 -7.38
C ASN A 110 -2.28 -2.79 -7.03
N ILE A 111 -2.11 -2.45 -5.75
CA ILE A 111 -1.87 -1.07 -5.30
C ILE A 111 -0.63 -0.45 -5.94
N TYR A 112 0.49 -1.14 -5.98
CA TYR A 112 1.73 -0.56 -6.51
C TYR A 112 1.70 -0.36 -8.01
N SER A 113 1.13 -1.33 -8.74
CA SER A 113 0.92 -1.17 -10.19
C SER A 113 -0.01 0.00 -10.49
N ALA A 114 -1.07 0.17 -9.71
CA ALA A 114 -1.99 1.29 -9.85
C ALA A 114 -1.32 2.63 -9.59
N LEU A 115 -0.48 2.73 -8.56
CA LEU A 115 0.27 3.95 -8.27
C LEU A 115 1.26 4.28 -9.38
N HIS A 116 1.94 3.29 -9.96
CA HIS A 116 2.82 3.49 -11.10
C HIS A 116 2.08 4.05 -12.31
N THR A 117 0.92 3.49 -12.62
CA THR A 117 0.07 3.99 -13.71
C THR A 117 -0.39 5.41 -13.41
N ALA A 118 -0.83 5.66 -12.19
CA ALA A 118 -1.36 6.95 -11.78
C ALA A 118 -0.32 8.08 -11.91
N GLU A 119 0.92 7.84 -11.48
CA GLU A 119 1.94 8.89 -11.53
C GLU A 119 2.34 9.30 -12.96
N LYS A 120 2.09 8.43 -13.94
CA LYS A 120 2.39 8.72 -15.35
C LYS A 120 1.31 9.55 -16.03
N GLU A 121 0.05 9.40 -15.60
CA GLU A 121 -1.11 9.97 -16.29
C GLU A 121 -1.74 11.14 -15.54
N TYR A 122 -1.51 11.23 -14.22
CA TYR A 122 -2.17 12.20 -13.36
C TYR A 122 -1.13 12.95 -12.53
N ASP A 123 -1.54 14.10 -11.96
CA ASP A 123 -0.65 14.93 -11.15
C ASP A 123 -1.03 14.97 -9.66
N TYR A 124 -2.10 14.28 -9.28
CA TYR A 124 -2.54 14.17 -7.89
C TYR A 124 -3.24 12.83 -7.67
N ILE A 125 -2.76 12.08 -6.70
CA ILE A 125 -3.25 10.73 -6.41
C ILE A 125 -3.96 10.70 -5.07
N ILE A 126 -5.19 10.20 -5.05
CA ILE A 126 -5.98 10.02 -3.83
C ILE A 126 -6.24 8.53 -3.65
N VAL A 127 -5.70 7.95 -2.58
CA VAL A 127 -5.76 6.50 -2.35
C VAL A 127 -6.77 6.19 -1.26
N GLU A 128 -7.62 5.21 -1.51
CA GLU A 128 -8.54 4.66 -0.52
C GLU A 128 -7.77 4.10 0.68
N GLU A 129 -8.17 4.48 1.91
CA GLU A 129 -7.69 3.80 3.11
C GLU A 129 -8.52 2.57 3.41
N LEU A 130 -7.83 1.47 3.72
CA LEU A 130 -8.44 0.28 4.27
C LEU A 130 -8.44 0.39 5.79
N HIS A 131 -9.52 -0.04 6.41
CA HIS A 131 -9.68 -0.07 7.86
C HIS A 131 -9.85 -1.51 8.33
N GLY A 132 -9.10 -1.90 9.35
CA GLY A 132 -9.11 -3.24 9.89
C GLY A 132 -7.76 -3.62 10.47
N SER A 133 -7.70 -4.84 11.00
CA SER A 133 -6.47 -5.47 11.51
C SER A 133 -5.98 -6.52 10.50
N GLY A 134 -4.75 -7.01 10.66
CA GLY A 134 -4.21 -8.02 9.76
C GLY A 134 -3.75 -7.46 8.42
N LEU A 135 -4.28 -7.99 7.32
CA LEU A 135 -3.84 -7.61 5.97
C LEU A 135 -4.07 -6.12 5.67
N GLU A 136 -5.20 -5.56 6.09
CA GLU A 136 -5.53 -4.15 5.92
C GLU A 136 -4.48 -3.25 6.59
N ALA A 137 -4.15 -3.55 7.84
CA ALA A 137 -3.14 -2.78 8.57
C ALA A 137 -1.76 -2.89 7.96
N SER A 138 -1.40 -4.09 7.49
CA SER A 138 -0.10 -4.34 6.87
C SER A 138 0.08 -3.56 5.57
N VAL A 139 -0.91 -3.61 4.68
CA VAL A 139 -0.82 -2.89 3.40
C VAL A 139 -0.93 -1.39 3.60
N MET A 140 -1.76 -0.91 4.52
CA MET A 140 -1.91 0.51 4.80
C MET A 140 -0.64 1.14 5.38
N ASN A 141 0.13 0.40 6.16
CA ASN A 141 1.43 0.87 6.62
C ASN A 141 2.33 1.28 5.44
N ARG A 142 2.33 0.50 4.38
CA ARG A 142 3.12 0.76 3.17
C ARG A 142 2.54 1.91 2.35
N VAL A 143 1.24 1.92 2.17
CA VAL A 143 0.53 2.95 1.39
C VAL A 143 0.67 4.32 2.06
N THR A 144 0.50 4.40 3.37
CA THR A 144 0.65 5.64 4.13
C THR A 144 2.07 6.21 3.97
N LYS A 145 3.09 5.35 4.00
CA LYS A 145 4.48 5.78 3.77
C LYS A 145 4.68 6.28 2.34
N ALA A 146 4.10 5.62 1.35
CA ALA A 146 4.18 6.05 -0.05
C ALA A 146 3.53 7.42 -0.25
N ALA A 147 2.48 7.74 0.52
CA ALA A 147 1.82 9.04 0.50
C ALA A 147 2.52 10.10 1.38
N GLY A 148 3.64 9.76 2.00
CA GLY A 148 4.36 10.68 2.90
C GLY A 148 3.60 11.03 4.17
N GLY A 149 2.68 10.20 4.60
CA GLY A 149 1.84 10.41 5.79
C GLY A 149 0.71 11.42 5.61
N LYS A 150 0.45 11.89 4.39
CA LYS A 150 -0.62 12.87 4.11
C LYS A 150 -1.98 12.17 4.01
N GLU A 151 -2.93 12.63 4.80
CA GLU A 151 -4.29 12.10 4.87
C GLU A 151 -5.33 13.20 4.71
N VAL A 152 -6.40 12.90 4.01
CA VAL A 152 -7.56 13.78 3.84
C VAL A 152 -8.86 13.17 4.30
#